data_cb0a714a919d056b0acf17c9eb717e9d
#
_entry.id   cb0a714a919d056b0acf17c9eb717e9d
#
_cell.length_a   1.000
_cell.length_b   1.000
_cell.length_c   1.000
_cell.angle_alpha   90.00
_cell.angle_beta   90.00
_cell.angle_gamma   90.00
#
_symmetry.space_group_name_H-M   'P 1'
#
loop_
_entity.id
_entity.type
_entity.pdbx_description
1 polymer ?
#
loop_
_entity_poly.entity_id
_entity_poly.type
_entity_poly.pdbx_seq_one_letter_code
_entity_poly.pdbx_strand_id
1 'polypeptide(L)'
;AIDAANIMKPQLARGQLQVIGATTFEEYRKSIEKDSALERRFQSIPVYEPTCDECIEIIKGIKNGYETYHNVKISDEIISLTVKMAQRYINDRFLPDKAIDILDEACARNRIALNSTVIKNDTDIIKLKSGKLTHDDVNDIIKNDGNKDLSVTQEDIMYVVSLRTGISLNKLSIEETEKLTLLEKNLEEQIIGHKEAVSKLSKSIFRAKAGFRDSRKPLSSFLFVGPTGVGKTEIAKCLAELLFDNSDSII
;
A
#
# COMPACT_ATOMS: atom_id res chain seq x y z
N ALA A 1 -35.42 -8.10 15.83
CA ALA A 1 -35.15 -7.58 14.50
C ALA A 1 -35.73 -8.55 13.47
N ILE A 2 -36.66 -8.09 12.65
CA ILE A 2 -37.19 -8.91 11.53
C ILE A 2 -36.08 -9.05 10.54
N ASP A 3 -35.62 -10.28 10.36
CA ASP A 3 -34.55 -10.58 9.43
C ASP A 3 -35.04 -10.35 8.00
N ALA A 4 -34.49 -9.36 7.31
CA ALA A 4 -34.85 -9.01 5.93
C ALA A 4 -34.77 -10.23 4.98
N ALA A 5 -33.85 -11.16 5.27
CA ALA A 5 -33.73 -12.42 4.54
C ALA A 5 -35.01 -13.24 4.59
N ASN A 6 -35.68 -13.34 5.74
CA ASN A 6 -36.92 -14.09 5.90
C ASN A 6 -38.11 -13.50 5.12
N ILE A 7 -38.09 -12.17 4.90
CA ILE A 7 -39.11 -11.50 4.08
C ILE A 7 -38.86 -11.75 2.58
N MET A 8 -37.61 -11.77 2.16
CA MET A 8 -37.24 -11.94 0.75
C MET A 8 -37.31 -13.39 0.27
N LYS A 9 -37.08 -14.39 1.13
CA LYS A 9 -37.08 -15.82 0.76
C LYS A 9 -38.31 -16.28 -0.04
N PRO A 10 -39.57 -15.98 0.36
CA PRO A 10 -40.74 -16.39 -0.38
C PRO A 10 -40.84 -15.77 -1.78
N GLN A 11 -40.44 -14.49 -1.92
CA GLN A 11 -40.49 -13.78 -3.20
C GLN A 11 -39.39 -14.23 -4.15
N LEU A 12 -38.17 -14.48 -3.64
CA LEU A 12 -37.09 -15.13 -4.38
C LEU A 12 -37.48 -16.54 -4.84
N ALA A 13 -38.16 -17.29 -3.97
CA ALA A 13 -38.61 -18.66 -4.29
C ALA A 13 -39.63 -18.68 -5.42
N ARG A 14 -40.48 -17.66 -5.55
CA ARG A 14 -41.48 -17.52 -6.59
C ARG A 14 -40.97 -16.86 -7.86
N GLY A 15 -39.69 -16.44 -7.93
CA GLY A 15 -39.13 -15.71 -9.06
C GLY A 15 -39.69 -14.30 -9.24
N GLN A 16 -40.32 -13.75 -8.22
CA GLN A 16 -40.92 -12.42 -8.25
C GLN A 16 -39.94 -11.29 -7.98
N LEU A 17 -38.74 -11.65 -7.48
CA LEU A 17 -37.69 -10.70 -7.12
C LEU A 17 -36.38 -11.11 -7.80
N GLN A 18 -35.77 -10.16 -8.51
CA GLN A 18 -34.41 -10.27 -9.03
C GLN A 18 -33.48 -9.45 -8.13
N VAL A 19 -32.43 -10.06 -7.61
CA VAL A 19 -31.51 -9.44 -6.65
C VAL A 19 -30.09 -9.69 -7.08
N ILE A 20 -29.28 -8.64 -7.06
CA ILE A 20 -27.82 -8.72 -7.12
C ILE A 20 -27.31 -8.31 -5.75
N GLY A 21 -26.56 -9.19 -5.09
CA GLY A 21 -25.97 -8.95 -3.80
C GLY A 21 -24.45 -8.97 -3.88
N ALA A 22 -23.80 -8.17 -3.05
CA ALA A 22 -22.36 -8.20 -2.82
C ALA A 22 -22.10 -8.47 -1.34
N THR A 23 -21.16 -9.37 -1.04
CA THR A 23 -20.81 -9.75 0.31
C THR A 23 -19.37 -10.28 0.36
N THR A 24 -18.82 -10.45 1.53
CA THR A 24 -17.49 -11.08 1.72
C THR A 24 -17.61 -12.61 1.69
N PHE A 25 -16.48 -13.29 1.42
CA PHE A 25 -16.42 -14.76 1.48
C PHE A 25 -16.82 -15.31 2.86
N GLU A 26 -16.47 -14.62 3.93
CA GLU A 26 -16.80 -15.04 5.29
C GLU A 26 -18.31 -14.92 5.57
N GLU A 27 -18.90 -13.81 5.20
CA GLU A 27 -20.34 -13.57 5.35
C GLU A 27 -21.16 -14.51 4.46
N TYR A 28 -20.70 -14.76 3.23
CA TYR A 28 -21.32 -15.74 2.34
C TYR A 28 -21.37 -17.12 2.98
N ARG A 29 -20.24 -17.63 3.46
CA ARG A 29 -20.15 -18.92 4.16
C ARG A 29 -21.00 -18.99 5.43
N LYS A 30 -21.04 -17.89 6.16
CA LYS A 30 -21.78 -17.80 7.43
C LYS A 30 -23.29 -17.75 7.25
N SER A 31 -23.76 -17.02 6.23
CA SER A 31 -25.16 -16.60 6.13
C SER A 31 -25.89 -17.15 4.90
N ILE A 32 -25.23 -17.34 3.77
CA ILE A 32 -25.86 -17.78 2.51
C ILE A 32 -25.67 -19.28 2.30
N GLU A 33 -24.44 -19.79 2.38
CA GLU A 33 -24.08 -21.19 2.13
C GLU A 33 -24.77 -22.15 3.13
N LYS A 34 -25.03 -21.71 4.35
CA LYS A 34 -25.75 -22.50 5.38
C LYS A 34 -27.26 -22.50 5.18
N ASP A 35 -27.79 -21.63 4.36
CA ASP A 35 -29.23 -21.51 4.13
C ASP A 35 -29.57 -22.11 2.75
N SER A 36 -30.01 -23.36 2.74
CA SER A 36 -30.31 -24.11 1.51
C SER A 36 -31.37 -23.44 0.62
N ALA A 37 -32.21 -22.57 1.18
CA ALA A 37 -33.21 -21.83 0.43
C ALA A 37 -32.60 -20.67 -0.36
N LEU A 38 -31.56 -20.02 0.20
CA LEU A 38 -30.80 -18.94 -0.46
C LEU A 38 -29.75 -19.52 -1.40
N GLU A 39 -28.98 -20.52 -0.98
CA GLU A 39 -27.92 -21.15 -1.76
C GLU A 39 -28.41 -21.62 -3.14
N ARG A 40 -29.60 -22.24 -3.20
CA ARG A 40 -30.18 -22.72 -4.46
C ARG A 40 -30.73 -21.63 -5.37
N ARG A 41 -30.79 -20.38 -4.89
CA ARG A 41 -31.37 -19.24 -5.62
C ARG A 41 -30.35 -18.22 -6.08
N PHE A 42 -29.20 -18.18 -5.41
CA PHE A 42 -28.09 -17.32 -5.79
C PHE A 42 -26.99 -18.11 -6.50
N GLN A 43 -26.62 -17.66 -7.66
CA GLN A 43 -25.39 -18.12 -8.31
C GLN A 43 -24.22 -17.33 -7.73
N SER A 44 -23.34 -17.99 -7.01
CA SER A 44 -22.13 -17.35 -6.49
C SER A 44 -21.13 -17.05 -7.60
N ILE A 45 -20.70 -15.81 -7.67
CA ILE A 45 -19.65 -15.35 -8.60
C ILE A 45 -18.49 -14.86 -7.72
N PRO A 46 -17.40 -15.65 -7.60
CA PRO A 46 -16.25 -15.22 -6.81
C PRO A 46 -15.50 -14.10 -7.51
N VAL A 47 -15.22 -13.03 -6.77
CA VAL A 47 -14.38 -11.92 -7.21
C VAL A 47 -13.14 -11.92 -6.33
N TYR A 48 -11.99 -12.22 -6.91
CA TYR A 48 -10.71 -12.29 -6.20
C TYR A 48 -9.98 -10.98 -6.23
N GLU A 49 -8.99 -10.82 -5.33
CA GLU A 49 -8.07 -9.72 -5.35
C GLU A 49 -7.29 -9.71 -6.68
N PRO A 50 -7.21 -8.56 -7.38
CA PRO A 50 -6.47 -8.47 -8.63
C PRO A 50 -4.97 -8.62 -8.40
N THR A 51 -4.27 -9.08 -9.41
CA THR A 51 -2.80 -9.05 -9.47
C THR A 51 -2.29 -7.61 -9.53
N CYS A 52 -0.99 -7.39 -9.29
CA CYS A 52 -0.40 -6.06 -9.41
C CYS A 52 -0.59 -5.45 -10.80
N ASP A 53 -0.43 -6.23 -11.84
CA ASP A 53 -0.55 -5.76 -13.21
C ASP A 53 -2.00 -5.37 -13.54
N GLU A 54 -2.96 -6.19 -13.14
CA GLU A 54 -4.38 -5.85 -13.26
C GLU A 54 -4.75 -4.62 -12.43
N CYS A 55 -4.19 -4.48 -11.24
CA CYS A 55 -4.41 -3.31 -10.39
C CYS A 55 -3.88 -2.02 -11.03
N ILE A 56 -2.70 -2.07 -11.69
CA ILE A 56 -2.15 -0.95 -12.44
C ILE A 56 -3.12 -0.53 -13.56
N GLU A 57 -3.67 -1.48 -14.32
CA GLU A 57 -4.63 -1.18 -15.38
C GLU A 57 -5.96 -0.62 -14.83
N ILE A 58 -6.44 -1.13 -13.70
CA ILE A 58 -7.61 -0.57 -13.00
C ILE A 58 -7.36 0.89 -12.64
N ILE A 59 -6.23 1.21 -12.01
CA ILE A 59 -5.91 2.57 -11.57
C ILE A 59 -5.71 3.50 -12.77
N LYS A 60 -5.11 3.05 -13.87
CA LYS A 60 -5.03 3.81 -15.12
C LYS A 60 -6.41 4.16 -15.66
N GLY A 61 -7.37 3.24 -15.56
CA GLY A 61 -8.74 3.48 -16.00
C GLY A 61 -9.47 4.57 -15.21
N ILE A 62 -9.20 4.69 -13.91
CA ILE A 62 -9.83 5.69 -13.04
C ILE A 62 -9.00 6.98 -12.86
N LYS A 63 -7.75 7.01 -13.32
CA LYS A 63 -6.77 8.09 -13.20
C LYS A 63 -7.35 9.47 -13.50
N ASN A 64 -8.04 9.61 -14.63
CA ASN A 64 -8.58 10.89 -15.09
C ASN A 64 -9.55 11.53 -14.08
N GLY A 65 -10.31 10.72 -13.34
CA GLY A 65 -11.20 11.20 -12.28
C GLY A 65 -10.41 11.86 -11.15
N TYR A 66 -9.33 11.21 -10.69
CA TYR A 66 -8.46 11.74 -9.63
C TYR A 66 -7.68 12.96 -10.09
N GLU A 67 -7.14 12.96 -11.32
CA GLU A 67 -6.45 14.11 -11.90
C GLU A 67 -7.37 15.35 -11.96
N THR A 68 -8.62 15.16 -12.37
CA THR A 68 -9.61 16.24 -12.45
C THR A 68 -10.02 16.73 -11.06
N TYR A 69 -10.28 15.80 -10.12
CA TYR A 69 -10.74 16.16 -8.78
C TYR A 69 -9.68 16.90 -7.96
N HIS A 70 -8.44 16.43 -7.99
CA HIS A 70 -7.34 17.02 -7.24
C HIS A 70 -6.59 18.11 -8.02
N ASN A 71 -6.86 18.28 -9.33
CA ASN A 71 -6.13 19.17 -10.24
C ASN A 71 -4.62 18.90 -10.24
N VAL A 72 -4.22 17.64 -10.37
CA VAL A 72 -2.84 17.14 -10.40
C VAL A 72 -2.64 16.20 -11.57
N LYS A 73 -1.40 16.02 -12.03
CA LYS A 73 -1.03 15.02 -13.01
C LYS A 73 -0.44 13.79 -12.34
N ILE A 74 -0.83 12.61 -12.82
CA ILE A 74 -0.37 11.33 -12.32
C ILE A 74 0.31 10.58 -13.47
N SER A 75 1.61 10.29 -13.35
CA SER A 75 2.31 9.50 -14.36
C SER A 75 2.05 8.00 -14.17
N ASP A 76 2.21 7.23 -15.23
CA ASP A 76 2.05 5.77 -15.17
C ASP A 76 3.13 5.10 -14.29
N GLU A 77 4.30 5.75 -14.18
CA GLU A 77 5.37 5.33 -13.28
C GLU A 77 4.94 5.45 -11.81
N ILE A 78 4.27 6.55 -11.46
CA ILE A 78 3.72 6.76 -10.11
C ILE A 78 2.64 5.73 -9.79
N ILE A 79 1.76 5.39 -10.73
CA ILE A 79 0.77 4.33 -10.54
C ILE A 79 1.46 2.99 -10.24
N SER A 80 2.46 2.62 -11.05
CA SER A 80 3.22 1.38 -10.85
C SER A 80 3.95 1.36 -9.51
N LEU A 81 4.54 2.49 -9.10
CA LEU A 81 5.18 2.64 -7.80
C LEU A 81 4.18 2.48 -6.66
N THR A 82 3.03 3.15 -6.76
CA THR A 82 1.96 3.12 -5.74
C THR A 82 1.47 1.70 -5.49
N VAL A 83 1.20 0.93 -6.55
CA VAL A 83 0.75 -0.47 -6.43
C VAL A 83 1.81 -1.34 -5.78
N LYS A 84 3.09 -1.21 -6.18
CA LYS A 84 4.21 -1.96 -5.59
C LYS A 84 4.39 -1.63 -4.11
N MET A 85 4.33 -0.34 -3.74
CA MET A 85 4.44 0.11 -2.36
C MET A 85 3.26 -0.38 -1.52
N ALA A 86 2.02 -0.28 -2.04
CA ALA A 86 0.83 -0.78 -1.37
C ALA A 86 0.91 -2.28 -1.09
N GLN A 87 1.33 -3.07 -2.08
CA GLN A 87 1.46 -4.51 -1.93
C GLN A 87 2.55 -4.89 -0.92
N ARG A 88 3.65 -4.15 -0.89
CA ARG A 88 4.81 -4.48 -0.06
C ARG A 88 4.63 -4.08 1.40
N TYR A 89 4.05 -2.92 1.66
CA TYR A 89 4.05 -2.31 2.99
C TYR A 89 2.69 -2.28 3.69
N ILE A 90 1.57 -2.49 2.95
CA ILE A 90 0.22 -2.49 3.52
C ILE A 90 -0.38 -3.88 3.41
N ASN A 91 -0.49 -4.57 4.55
CA ASN A 91 -0.94 -5.97 4.62
C ASN A 91 -2.37 -6.13 5.17
N ASP A 92 -2.95 -5.07 5.71
CA ASP A 92 -4.27 -5.07 6.37
C ASP A 92 -5.44 -4.89 5.41
N ARG A 93 -5.17 -4.58 4.13
CA ARG A 93 -6.17 -4.35 3.08
C ARG A 93 -5.78 -5.03 1.77
N PHE A 94 -6.74 -5.15 0.86
CA PHE A 94 -6.58 -5.78 -0.45
C PHE A 94 -6.41 -4.76 -1.56
N LEU A 95 -5.79 -5.18 -2.68
CA LEU A 95 -5.81 -4.43 -3.93
C LEU A 95 -7.22 -4.52 -4.56
N PRO A 96 -7.68 -3.49 -5.29
CA PRO A 96 -6.99 -2.23 -5.60
C PRO A 96 -7.14 -1.15 -4.52
N ASP A 97 -8.00 -1.34 -3.52
CA ASP A 97 -8.43 -0.33 -2.54
C ASP A 97 -7.25 0.34 -1.83
N LYS A 98 -6.32 -0.45 -1.27
CA LYS A 98 -5.13 0.08 -0.59
C LYS A 98 -4.23 0.93 -1.47
N ALA A 99 -4.15 0.65 -2.77
CA ALA A 99 -3.35 1.44 -3.71
C ALA A 99 -4.07 2.73 -4.12
N ILE A 100 -5.38 2.67 -4.29
CA ILE A 100 -6.24 3.83 -4.55
C ILE A 100 -6.18 4.81 -3.39
N ASP A 101 -6.27 4.33 -2.16
CA ASP A 101 -6.18 5.15 -0.95
C ASP A 101 -4.85 5.90 -0.85
N ILE A 102 -3.72 5.24 -1.14
CA ILE A 102 -2.41 5.89 -1.14
C ILE A 102 -2.36 6.98 -2.20
N LEU A 103 -2.87 6.69 -3.40
CA LEU A 103 -2.86 7.63 -4.51
C LEU A 103 -3.70 8.86 -4.20
N ASP A 104 -4.90 8.67 -3.65
CA ASP A 104 -5.82 9.74 -3.24
C ASP A 104 -5.18 10.66 -2.20
N GLU A 105 -4.60 10.09 -1.15
CA GLU A 105 -3.89 10.85 -0.12
C GLU A 105 -2.67 11.60 -0.67
N ALA A 106 -1.92 11.01 -1.59
CA ALA A 106 -0.77 11.65 -2.21
C ALA A 106 -1.20 12.83 -3.10
N CYS A 107 -2.30 12.69 -3.85
CA CYS A 107 -2.90 13.77 -4.62
C CYS A 107 -3.38 14.91 -3.72
N ALA A 108 -4.09 14.58 -2.64
CA ALA A 108 -4.58 15.55 -1.66
C ALA A 108 -3.42 16.32 -1.00
N ARG A 109 -2.35 15.63 -0.61
CA ARG A 109 -1.15 16.24 -0.04
C ARG A 109 -0.52 17.26 -0.98
N ASN A 110 -0.37 16.91 -2.26
CA ASN A 110 0.21 17.77 -3.27
C ASN A 110 -0.62 19.08 -3.42
N ARG A 111 -1.94 18.96 -3.41
CA ARG A 111 -2.86 20.11 -3.42
C ARG A 111 -2.72 21.00 -2.16
N ILE A 112 -2.57 20.42 -0.96
CA ILE A 112 -2.41 21.16 0.30
C ILE A 112 -1.05 21.88 0.34
N ALA A 113 0.01 21.23 -0.14
CA ALA A 113 1.34 21.82 -0.19
C ALA A 113 1.37 23.11 -1.03
N LEU A 114 0.60 23.16 -2.12
CA LEU A 114 0.41 24.40 -2.91
C LEU A 114 -0.30 25.49 -2.13
N ASN A 115 -1.43 25.16 -1.54
CA ASN A 115 -2.20 26.14 -0.77
C ASN A 115 -1.34 26.77 0.33
N SER A 116 -0.43 26.00 0.95
CA SER A 116 0.51 26.50 1.96
C SER A 116 1.64 27.34 1.35
N THR A 117 2.00 27.12 0.10
CA THR A 117 3.03 27.92 -0.59
C THR A 117 2.45 29.26 -1.12
N VAL A 118 1.21 29.25 -1.58
CA VAL A 118 0.46 30.46 -2.00
C VAL A 118 0.17 31.37 -0.82
N ILE A 119 -0.03 30.86 0.39
CA ILE A 119 -0.33 31.62 1.62
C ILE A 119 0.94 32.29 2.24
N LYS A 120 2.11 32.13 1.66
CA LYS A 120 3.36 32.71 2.22
C LYS A 120 3.50 34.22 2.03
N ASN A 121 2.64 34.87 1.28
CA ASN A 121 2.62 36.32 1.17
C ASN A 121 1.77 36.91 2.32
N ASP A 122 2.36 37.77 3.14
CA ASP A 122 1.71 38.39 4.32
C ASP A 122 0.36 39.06 4.01
N THR A 123 0.16 39.51 2.80
CA THR A 123 -1.10 40.09 2.30
C THR A 123 -2.25 39.11 2.20
N ASP A 124 -1.98 37.84 1.89
CA ASP A 124 -3.02 36.80 1.72
C ASP A 124 -3.46 36.22 3.06
N ILE A 125 -2.54 36.17 4.04
CA ILE A 125 -2.84 35.81 5.42
C ILE A 125 -3.81 36.83 6.06
N ILE A 126 -3.65 38.11 5.74
CA ILE A 126 -4.52 39.17 6.26
C ILE A 126 -5.93 39.08 5.66
N LYS A 127 -6.05 38.72 4.38
CA LYS A 127 -7.34 38.52 3.70
C LYS A 127 -8.09 37.29 4.20
N LEU A 128 -7.39 36.18 4.47
CA LEU A 128 -7.97 34.98 5.08
C LEU A 128 -8.49 35.22 6.49
N LYS A 129 -7.73 35.95 7.33
CA LYS A 129 -8.14 36.32 8.69
C LYS A 129 -9.31 37.28 8.75
N SER A 130 -9.54 38.07 7.69
CA SER A 130 -10.64 39.01 7.60
C SER A 130 -11.94 38.41 7.05
N GLY A 131 -11.98 37.11 6.71
CA GLY A 131 -13.17 36.41 6.20
C GLY A 131 -13.65 36.90 4.83
N LYS A 132 -12.82 37.62 4.07
CA LYS A 132 -13.15 38.23 2.79
C LYS A 132 -12.80 37.40 1.56
N LEU A 133 -12.21 36.21 1.73
CA LEU A 133 -11.93 35.28 0.63
C LEU A 133 -13.00 34.18 0.60
N THR A 134 -13.69 34.11 -0.53
CA THR A 134 -14.61 33.01 -0.82
C THR A 134 -13.82 31.83 -1.42
N HIS A 135 -14.45 30.64 -1.45
CA HIS A 135 -13.86 29.43 -2.06
C HIS A 135 -13.49 29.62 -3.54
N ASP A 136 -14.22 30.54 -4.22
CA ASP A 136 -13.99 30.88 -5.63
C ASP A 136 -12.77 31.77 -5.80
N ASP A 137 -12.54 32.71 -4.87
CA ASP A 137 -11.36 33.59 -4.89
C ASP A 137 -10.05 32.79 -4.71
N VAL A 138 -10.06 31.73 -3.91
CA VAL A 138 -8.91 30.84 -3.74
C VAL A 138 -8.65 30.04 -5.02
N ASN A 139 -9.69 29.58 -5.70
CA ASN A 139 -9.56 28.88 -6.97
C ASN A 139 -9.06 29.80 -8.11
N ASP A 140 -9.41 31.07 -8.09
CA ASP A 140 -8.94 32.06 -9.08
C ASP A 140 -7.49 32.48 -8.83
N ILE A 141 -7.04 32.56 -7.58
CA ILE A 141 -5.63 32.80 -7.22
C ILE A 141 -4.77 31.61 -7.68
N ILE A 142 -5.25 30.38 -7.50
CA ILE A 142 -4.56 29.14 -7.97
C ILE A 142 -4.48 29.10 -9.50
N LYS A 143 -5.48 29.59 -10.21
CA LYS A 143 -5.48 29.66 -11.69
C LYS A 143 -4.57 30.76 -12.24
N ASN A 144 -4.38 31.86 -11.49
CA ASN A 144 -3.58 33.01 -11.94
C ASN A 144 -2.08 32.88 -11.65
N ASP A 145 -1.67 32.02 -10.72
CA ASP A 145 -0.26 31.78 -10.41
C ASP A 145 0.32 30.69 -11.35
N GLY A 146 0.31 31.04 -12.62
CA GLY A 146 0.91 30.42 -13.81
C GLY A 146 1.40 28.97 -13.65
N ASN A 147 0.59 28.03 -14.12
CA ASN A 147 1.02 26.81 -14.85
C ASN A 147 2.23 26.06 -14.30
N LYS A 148 2.29 25.76 -13.00
CA LYS A 148 3.02 24.61 -12.53
C LYS A 148 2.10 23.41 -12.70
N ASP A 149 2.35 22.60 -13.72
CA ASP A 149 1.76 21.27 -13.83
C ASP A 149 2.09 20.50 -12.55
N LEU A 150 1.12 20.49 -11.64
CA LEU A 150 1.22 19.76 -10.40
C LEU A 150 1.22 18.29 -10.73
N SER A 151 2.33 17.68 -10.51
CA SER A 151 2.46 16.24 -10.67
C SER A 151 2.71 15.57 -9.32
N VAL A 152 2.04 14.46 -9.10
CA VAL A 152 2.32 13.60 -7.95
C VAL A 152 3.73 13.04 -8.10
N THR A 153 4.53 13.18 -7.05
CA THR A 153 5.92 12.75 -7.03
C THR A 153 6.08 11.42 -6.30
N GLN A 154 7.22 10.77 -6.51
CA GLN A 154 7.59 9.59 -5.75
C GLN A 154 7.66 9.87 -4.24
N GLU A 155 8.12 11.06 -3.85
CA GLU A 155 8.20 11.49 -2.45
C GLU A 155 6.82 11.57 -1.79
N ASP A 156 5.79 12.00 -2.53
CA ASP A 156 4.41 12.05 -2.01
C ASP A 156 3.90 10.66 -1.69
N ILE A 157 4.12 9.69 -2.57
CA ILE A 157 3.74 8.29 -2.34
C ILE A 157 4.50 7.72 -1.12
N MET A 158 5.81 7.90 -1.08
CA MET A 158 6.63 7.40 0.03
C MET A 158 6.22 8.04 1.37
N TYR A 159 5.88 9.32 1.37
CA TYR A 159 5.41 10.02 2.56
C TYR A 159 4.10 9.41 3.10
N VAL A 160 3.11 9.18 2.22
CA VAL A 160 1.84 8.57 2.61
C VAL A 160 2.05 7.16 3.16
N VAL A 161 2.86 6.35 2.48
CA VAL A 161 3.21 5.00 2.96
C VAL A 161 3.92 5.06 4.32
N SER A 162 4.84 6.01 4.50
CA SER A 162 5.54 6.23 5.78
C SER A 162 4.57 6.58 6.91
N LEU A 163 3.59 7.44 6.66
CA LEU A 163 2.57 7.80 7.66
C LEU A 163 1.71 6.60 8.07
N ARG A 164 1.30 5.78 7.13
CA ARG A 164 0.44 4.62 7.39
C ARG A 164 1.17 3.47 8.07
N THR A 165 2.43 3.26 7.72
CA THR A 165 3.22 2.10 8.20
C THR A 165 4.15 2.42 9.36
N GLY A 166 4.42 3.70 9.62
CA GLY A 166 5.43 4.15 10.57
C GLY A 166 6.89 3.95 10.10
N ILE A 167 7.11 3.50 8.86
CA ILE A 167 8.45 3.30 8.30
C ILE A 167 9.02 4.64 7.85
N SER A 168 10.26 4.96 8.22
CA SER A 168 10.87 6.25 7.86
C SER A 168 11.08 6.39 6.35
N LEU A 169 10.94 7.62 5.82
CA LEU A 169 11.14 7.95 4.40
C LEU A 169 12.49 7.49 3.84
N ASN A 170 13.56 7.67 4.63
CA ASN A 170 14.90 7.27 4.22
C ASN A 170 15.02 5.76 3.95
N LYS A 171 14.23 4.94 4.67
CA LYS A 171 14.19 3.50 4.48
C LYS A 171 13.37 3.09 3.24
N LEU A 172 12.38 3.90 2.86
CA LEU A 172 11.58 3.68 1.65
C LEU A 172 12.31 4.11 0.37
N SER A 173 13.18 5.13 0.46
CA SER A 173 13.88 5.72 -0.69
C SER A 173 15.17 5.02 -1.09
N ILE A 174 15.76 4.19 -0.22
CA ILE A 174 16.97 3.42 -0.55
C ILE A 174 16.58 2.31 -1.51
N GLU A 175 17.16 2.32 -2.70
CA GLU A 175 16.96 1.23 -3.67
C GLU A 175 17.32 -0.13 -3.04
N GLU A 176 16.54 -1.15 -3.36
CA GLU A 176 16.74 -2.50 -2.79
C GLU A 176 18.16 -3.04 -3.05
N THR A 177 18.74 -2.63 -4.18
CA THR A 177 20.10 -3.02 -4.56
C THR A 177 21.15 -2.45 -3.62
N GLU A 178 20.98 -1.19 -3.17
CA GLU A 178 21.89 -0.56 -2.21
C GLU A 178 21.74 -1.19 -0.82
N LYS A 179 20.51 -1.45 -0.37
CA LYS A 179 20.26 -2.16 0.90
C LYS A 179 20.91 -3.55 0.91
N LEU A 180 20.84 -4.26 -0.21
CA LEU A 180 21.44 -5.60 -0.34
C LEU A 180 22.96 -5.55 -0.38
N THR A 181 23.53 -4.53 -1.02
CA THR A 181 24.99 -4.33 -1.05
C THR A 181 25.53 -3.95 0.33
N LEU A 182 24.78 -3.17 1.08
CA LEU A 182 25.11 -2.78 2.44
C LEU A 182 24.81 -3.86 3.47
N LEU A 183 23.97 -4.85 3.16
CA LEU A 183 23.55 -5.90 4.09
C LEU A 183 24.73 -6.69 4.65
N GLU A 184 25.66 -7.11 3.78
CA GLU A 184 26.86 -7.86 4.20
C GLU A 184 27.72 -7.02 5.15
N LYS A 185 27.95 -5.76 4.80
CA LYS A 185 28.73 -4.82 5.63
C LYS A 185 28.06 -4.53 6.97
N ASN A 186 26.76 -4.26 6.97
CA ASN A 186 26.00 -3.98 8.20
C ASN A 186 25.95 -5.20 9.13
N LEU A 187 25.82 -6.42 8.57
CA LEU A 187 25.88 -7.65 9.34
C LEU A 187 27.30 -7.90 9.89
N GLU A 188 28.35 -7.61 9.16
CA GLU A 188 29.74 -7.73 9.62
C GLU A 188 30.09 -6.74 10.76
N GLU A 189 29.48 -5.56 10.75
CA GLU A 189 29.63 -4.55 11.82
C GLU A 189 28.94 -4.98 13.10
N GLN A 190 27.77 -5.60 13.01
CA GLN A 190 27.01 -6.05 14.19
C GLN A 190 27.46 -7.41 14.70
N ILE A 191 27.88 -8.32 13.81
CA ILE A 191 28.25 -9.71 14.16
C ILE A 191 29.76 -9.89 14.09
N ILE A 192 30.40 -9.83 15.22
CA ILE A 192 31.86 -10.01 15.30
C ILE A 192 32.20 -11.49 15.23
N GLY A 193 33.02 -11.89 14.26
CA GLY A 193 33.67 -13.21 14.24
C GLY A 193 33.06 -14.25 13.28
N HIS A 194 31.87 -14.07 12.73
CA HIS A 194 31.21 -15.06 11.85
C HIS A 194 31.22 -14.69 10.36
N LYS A 195 32.32 -14.14 9.84
CA LYS A 195 32.43 -13.61 8.48
C LYS A 195 31.97 -14.58 7.39
N GLU A 196 32.35 -15.86 7.48
CA GLU A 196 31.95 -16.87 6.48
C GLU A 196 30.43 -17.12 6.47
N ALA A 197 29.81 -17.19 7.68
CA ALA A 197 28.37 -17.36 7.82
C ALA A 197 27.60 -16.16 7.29
N VAL A 198 28.04 -14.94 7.63
CA VAL A 198 27.48 -13.67 7.16
C VAL A 198 27.57 -13.57 5.64
N SER A 199 28.73 -13.86 5.05
CA SER A 199 28.91 -13.80 3.60
C SER A 199 28.03 -14.81 2.85
N LYS A 200 27.91 -16.05 3.35
CA LYS A 200 27.01 -17.07 2.76
C LYS A 200 25.54 -16.63 2.86
N LEU A 201 25.14 -16.05 4.00
CA LEU A 201 23.80 -15.56 4.24
C LEU A 201 23.44 -14.42 3.29
N SER A 202 24.29 -13.38 3.22
CA SER A 202 24.09 -12.21 2.39
C SER A 202 24.02 -12.58 0.90
N LYS A 203 24.92 -13.45 0.42
CA LYS A 203 24.90 -13.95 -0.96
C LYS A 203 23.63 -14.74 -1.30
N SER A 204 23.09 -15.51 -0.34
CA SER A 204 21.85 -16.25 -0.55
C SER A 204 20.64 -15.33 -0.66
N ILE A 205 20.57 -14.31 0.22
CA ILE A 205 19.52 -13.29 0.19
C ILE A 205 19.60 -12.46 -1.07
N PHE A 206 20.81 -12.03 -1.46
CA PHE A 206 21.03 -11.29 -2.70
C PHE A 206 20.51 -12.08 -3.92
N ARG A 207 20.86 -13.36 -4.05
CA ARG A 207 20.37 -14.23 -5.14
C ARG A 207 18.85 -14.39 -5.14
N ALA A 208 18.26 -14.53 -3.96
CA ALA A 208 16.81 -14.67 -3.83
C ALA A 208 16.06 -13.41 -4.28
N LYS A 209 16.61 -12.22 -4.00
CA LYS A 209 16.02 -10.92 -4.38
C LYS A 209 16.37 -10.47 -5.79
N ALA A 210 17.48 -10.94 -6.38
CA ALA A 210 17.90 -10.60 -7.74
C ALA A 210 17.01 -11.18 -8.87
N GLY A 211 15.85 -11.72 -8.55
CA GLY A 211 14.82 -12.09 -9.54
C GLY A 211 14.91 -13.51 -10.09
N PHE A 212 15.81 -14.37 -9.60
CA PHE A 212 15.90 -15.77 -10.00
C PHE A 212 14.83 -16.66 -9.36
N ARG A 213 13.72 -16.08 -8.87
CA ARG A 213 12.77 -16.80 -8.05
C ARG A 213 11.30 -16.48 -8.30
N ASP A 214 10.44 -17.49 -8.12
CA ASP A 214 8.98 -17.41 -8.06
C ASP A 214 8.53 -16.61 -6.81
N SER A 215 7.79 -15.52 -7.00
CA SER A 215 7.31 -14.63 -5.93
C SER A 215 6.43 -15.31 -4.87
N ARG A 216 5.94 -16.51 -5.14
CA ARG A 216 5.10 -17.31 -4.24
C ARG A 216 5.87 -18.10 -3.19
N LYS A 217 7.20 -18.14 -3.26
CA LYS A 217 8.03 -18.94 -2.35
C LYS A 217 8.71 -18.05 -1.31
N PRO A 218 8.95 -18.51 -0.06
CA PRO A 218 9.67 -17.76 0.96
C PRO A 218 11.05 -17.35 0.46
N LEU A 219 11.57 -16.19 0.84
CA LEU A 219 12.83 -15.61 0.37
C LEU A 219 13.99 -16.61 0.46
N SER A 220 14.13 -17.26 1.60
CA SER A 220 15.11 -18.33 1.87
C SER A 220 14.74 -19.08 3.13
N SER A 221 15.22 -20.31 3.25
CA SER A 221 15.15 -21.09 4.50
C SER A 221 16.57 -21.33 4.97
N PHE A 222 16.89 -20.89 6.18
CA PHE A 222 18.19 -21.04 6.79
C PHE A 222 18.12 -21.92 8.03
N LEU A 223 19.12 -22.78 8.23
CA LEU A 223 19.30 -23.55 9.44
C LEU A 223 20.69 -23.23 10.01
N PHE A 224 20.72 -22.56 11.16
CA PHE A 224 21.96 -22.29 11.87
C PHE A 224 22.33 -23.48 12.77
N VAL A 225 23.44 -24.14 12.45
CA VAL A 225 23.93 -25.31 13.19
C VAL A 225 25.25 -24.99 13.87
N GLY A 226 25.36 -25.33 15.14
CA GLY A 226 26.59 -25.12 15.92
C GLY A 226 26.38 -25.30 17.44
N PRO A 227 27.42 -25.30 18.25
CA PRO A 227 27.33 -25.42 19.71
C PRO A 227 26.45 -24.35 20.36
N THR A 228 26.02 -24.56 21.59
CA THR A 228 25.24 -23.58 22.36
C THR A 228 26.12 -22.36 22.70
N GLY A 229 25.55 -21.13 22.66
CA GLY A 229 26.25 -19.90 23.05
C GLY A 229 27.11 -19.24 21.97
N VAL A 230 27.15 -19.77 20.73
CA VAL A 230 28.00 -19.19 19.64
C VAL A 230 27.30 -18.07 18.83
N GLY A 231 26.17 -17.55 19.27
CA GLY A 231 25.52 -16.40 18.63
C GLY A 231 24.54 -16.73 17.48
N LYS A 232 24.05 -17.98 17.34
CA LYS A 232 23.11 -18.36 16.28
C LYS A 232 21.82 -17.53 16.28
N THR A 233 21.24 -17.33 17.47
CA THR A 233 20.03 -16.52 17.65
C THR A 233 20.28 -15.05 17.40
N GLU A 234 21.47 -14.56 17.75
CA GLU A 234 21.87 -13.18 17.49
C GLU A 234 21.97 -12.87 16.00
N ILE A 235 22.56 -13.78 15.22
CA ILE A 235 22.58 -13.66 13.75
C ILE A 235 21.17 -13.58 13.19
N ALA A 236 20.23 -14.40 13.70
CA ALA A 236 18.84 -14.35 13.25
C ALA A 236 18.15 -13.01 13.58
N LYS A 237 18.38 -12.48 14.81
CA LYS A 237 17.83 -11.18 15.24
C LYS A 237 18.38 -10.01 14.41
N CYS A 238 19.69 -9.92 14.28
CA CYS A 238 20.32 -8.90 13.44
C CYS A 238 19.84 -8.96 11.98
N LEU A 239 19.65 -10.17 11.45
CA LEU A 239 19.10 -10.34 10.12
C LEU A 239 17.67 -9.84 10.01
N ALA A 240 16.81 -10.16 10.97
CA ALA A 240 15.43 -9.71 11.00
C ALA A 240 15.36 -8.18 11.11
N GLU A 241 16.17 -7.58 11.95
CA GLU A 241 16.26 -6.13 12.11
C GLU A 241 16.68 -5.43 10.81
N LEU A 242 17.70 -5.96 10.11
CA LEU A 242 18.19 -5.38 8.86
C LEU A 242 17.26 -5.59 7.65
N LEU A 243 16.49 -6.69 7.62
CA LEU A 243 15.59 -7.00 6.51
C LEU A 243 14.18 -6.43 6.70
N PHE A 244 13.68 -6.41 7.94
CA PHE A 244 12.30 -6.07 8.27
C PHE A 244 12.18 -4.86 9.19
N ASP A 245 13.31 -4.24 9.57
CA ASP A 245 13.37 -3.08 10.47
C ASP A 245 12.72 -3.34 11.86
N ASN A 246 12.53 -4.61 12.23
CA ASN A 246 11.94 -5.00 13.51
C ASN A 246 12.51 -6.36 13.99
N SER A 247 13.13 -6.35 15.16
CA SER A 247 13.65 -7.56 15.83
C SER A 247 12.52 -8.50 16.29
N ASP A 248 11.32 -7.96 16.54
CA ASP A 248 10.16 -8.73 17.01
C ASP A 248 9.42 -9.45 15.86
N SER A 249 9.91 -9.31 14.62
CA SER A 249 9.40 -10.09 13.46
C SER A 249 9.79 -11.57 13.50
N ILE A 250 10.50 -12.02 14.56
CA ILE A 250 10.83 -13.42 14.80
C ILE A 250 9.70 -14.04 15.64
N ILE A 251 9.05 -15.06 15.10
CA ILE A 251 8.01 -15.85 15.78
C ILE A 251 8.65 -17.06 16.46
#